data_18b3d961e6d6b5ae5e274a8f8dca4a39
#
_entry.id   18b3d961e6d6b5ae5e274a8f8dca4a39
#
_cell.length_a   1.000
_cell.length_b   1.000
_cell.length_c   1.000
_cell.angle_alpha   90.00
_cell.angle_beta   90.00
_cell.angle_gamma   90.00
#
_symmetry.space_group_name_H-M   'P 1'
#
loop_
_entity.id
_entity.type
_entity.pdbx_description
1 polymer ?
#
loop_
_entity_poly.entity_id
_entity_poly.type
_entity_poly.pdbx_seq_one_letter_code
_entity_poly.pdbx_strand_id
1 'polypeptide(L)'
;MSAEFDFLTPEDKPALMGLSTPELADNAKAALDQLGYRVHAAANHGEFLHKFAQSPYQVVILEDVFSSASLEENETLRALQSMSMGLRRQAVIVLVGNSFATFNPMQAFQQGVHSVVNPSETFLLSQLIQKAVADNDLFLHTFRQAQQRLC
;
A
#
# COMPACT_ATOMS: atom_id res chain seq x y z
N MET A 1 8.82 17.35 12.44
CA MET A 1 8.29 16.35 13.34
C MET A 1 9.19 15.14 13.38
N SER A 2 9.48 14.68 14.47
CA SER A 2 10.42 13.59 14.60
C SER A 2 9.72 12.25 14.74
N ALA A 3 10.50 11.19 14.55
CA ALA A 3 9.98 9.84 14.53
C ALA A 3 9.36 9.40 15.86
N GLU A 4 9.68 10.07 16.96
CA GLU A 4 9.12 9.70 18.25
C GLU A 4 7.60 9.88 18.33
N PHE A 5 7.01 10.63 17.40
CA PHE A 5 5.55 10.77 17.38
C PHE A 5 4.87 9.74 16.48
N ASP A 6 5.66 8.87 15.86
CA ASP A 6 5.14 7.82 14.99
C ASP A 6 4.84 6.54 15.75
N PHE A 7 4.72 6.61 17.05
CA PHE A 7 4.33 5.45 17.84
C PHE A 7 2.91 5.03 17.47
N LEU A 8 2.73 3.74 17.23
CA LEU A 8 1.46 3.16 16.88
C LEU A 8 0.92 2.40 18.07
N THR A 9 -0.36 2.60 18.34
CA THR A 9 -1.08 1.84 19.35
C THR A 9 -1.83 0.69 18.68
N PRO A 10 -2.35 -0.29 19.43
CA PRO A 10 -3.13 -1.38 18.84
C PRO A 10 -4.36 -0.92 18.06
N GLU A 11 -4.89 0.25 18.37
CA GLU A 11 -6.04 0.82 17.67
C GLU A 11 -5.67 1.57 16.40
N ASP A 12 -4.41 1.88 16.22
CA ASP A 12 -3.98 2.64 15.05
C ASP A 12 -4.05 1.78 13.79
N LYS A 13 -4.46 2.43 12.71
CA LYS A 13 -4.48 1.83 11.37
C LYS A 13 -3.39 2.52 10.56
N PRO A 14 -2.18 1.98 10.50
CA PRO A 14 -1.08 2.66 9.81
C PRO A 14 -1.13 2.47 8.30
N ALA A 15 -0.86 3.54 7.57
CA ALA A 15 -0.75 3.53 6.12
C ALA A 15 0.53 4.25 5.71
N LEU A 16 1.19 3.74 4.66
CA LEU A 16 2.44 4.30 4.16
C LEU A 16 2.27 4.71 2.71
N MET A 17 2.69 5.95 2.40
CA MET A 17 2.64 6.47 1.04
C MET A 17 4.04 6.63 0.46
N GLY A 18 4.23 6.17 -0.76
CA GLY A 18 5.41 6.44 -1.57
C GLY A 18 4.97 7.10 -2.86
N LEU A 19 4.81 8.42 -2.84
CA LEU A 19 4.27 9.18 -3.97
C LEU A 19 5.20 10.36 -4.26
N SER A 20 5.58 10.49 -5.55
CA SER A 20 6.44 11.59 -5.99
C SER A 20 5.64 12.82 -6.42
N THR A 21 4.38 12.63 -6.79
CA THR A 21 3.52 13.71 -7.28
C THR A 21 2.76 14.32 -6.11
N PRO A 22 2.96 15.63 -5.80
CA PRO A 22 2.31 16.24 -4.62
C PRO A 22 0.79 16.17 -4.65
N GLU A 23 0.17 16.34 -5.82
CA GLU A 23 -1.28 16.28 -5.94
C GLU A 23 -1.81 14.88 -5.60
N LEU A 24 -1.13 13.85 -6.07
CA LEU A 24 -1.49 12.47 -5.73
C LEU A 24 -1.33 12.23 -4.23
N ALA A 25 -0.25 12.75 -3.64
CA ALA A 25 -0.01 12.59 -2.22
C ALA A 25 -1.14 13.23 -1.40
N ASP A 26 -1.57 14.43 -1.78
CA ASP A 26 -2.67 15.11 -1.10
C ASP A 26 -3.97 14.34 -1.22
N ASN A 27 -4.28 13.84 -2.41
CA ASN A 27 -5.51 13.07 -2.65
C ASN A 27 -5.49 11.76 -1.88
N ALA A 28 -4.36 11.05 -1.88
CA ALA A 28 -4.23 9.79 -1.18
C ALA A 28 -4.34 10.00 0.34
N LYS A 29 -3.68 11.04 0.85
CA LYS A 29 -3.75 11.34 2.28
C LYS A 29 -5.18 11.66 2.70
N ALA A 30 -5.91 12.45 1.91
CA ALA A 30 -7.29 12.78 2.21
C ALA A 30 -8.17 11.52 2.25
N ALA A 31 -8.00 10.61 1.30
CA ALA A 31 -8.75 9.36 1.27
C ALA A 31 -8.44 8.49 2.49
N LEU A 32 -7.17 8.37 2.86
CA LEU A 32 -6.76 7.57 4.01
C LEU A 32 -7.23 8.20 5.32
N ASP A 33 -7.12 9.52 5.46
CA ASP A 33 -7.61 10.23 6.64
C ASP A 33 -9.13 10.02 6.81
N GLN A 34 -9.87 10.07 5.71
CA GLN A 34 -11.32 9.85 5.73
C GLN A 34 -11.66 8.45 6.25
N LEU A 35 -10.82 7.48 5.96
CA LEU A 35 -11.02 6.09 6.41
C LEU A 35 -10.46 5.82 7.80
N GLY A 36 -9.87 6.81 8.44
CA GLY A 36 -9.35 6.68 9.79
C GLY A 36 -7.94 6.12 9.88
N TYR A 37 -7.18 6.13 8.79
CA TYR A 37 -5.79 5.67 8.82
C TYR A 37 -4.85 6.74 9.33
N ARG A 38 -3.80 6.29 10.03
CA ARG A 38 -2.68 7.14 10.40
C ARG A 38 -1.66 7.07 9.27
N VAL A 39 -1.44 8.20 8.61
CA VAL A 39 -0.69 8.24 7.36
C VAL A 39 0.75 8.67 7.59
N HIS A 40 1.68 7.86 7.10
CA HIS A 40 3.09 8.20 7.03
C HIS A 40 3.50 8.33 5.56
N ALA A 41 4.41 9.25 5.26
CA ALA A 41 4.89 9.44 3.90
C ALA A 41 6.39 9.22 3.86
N ALA A 42 6.87 8.63 2.77
CA ALA A 42 8.30 8.45 2.52
C ALA A 42 8.72 9.28 1.31
N ALA A 43 9.92 9.85 1.38
CA ALA A 43 10.44 10.71 0.31
C ALA A 43 11.22 9.96 -0.75
N ASN A 44 11.73 8.77 -0.42
CA ASN A 44 12.55 7.97 -1.33
C ASN A 44 12.48 6.50 -0.96
N HIS A 45 13.14 5.65 -1.77
CA HIS A 45 13.13 4.20 -1.56
C HIS A 45 13.69 3.79 -0.20
N GLY A 46 14.82 4.38 0.19
CA GLY A 46 15.46 4.02 1.45
C GLY A 46 14.56 4.33 2.65
N GLU A 47 13.97 5.51 2.66
CA GLU A 47 13.05 5.90 3.73
C GLU A 47 11.81 5.03 3.75
N PHE A 48 11.26 4.71 2.57
CA PHE A 48 10.09 3.85 2.47
C PHE A 48 10.37 2.48 3.09
N LEU A 49 11.43 1.85 2.65
CA LEU A 49 11.76 0.50 3.09
C LEU A 49 12.12 0.46 4.57
N HIS A 50 12.79 1.51 5.07
CA HIS A 50 13.09 1.63 6.49
C HIS A 50 11.80 1.70 7.33
N LYS A 51 10.87 2.57 6.94
CA LYS A 51 9.59 2.69 7.65
C LYS A 51 8.79 1.41 7.56
N PHE A 52 8.74 0.80 6.38
CA PHE A 52 7.97 -0.41 6.17
C PHE A 52 8.47 -1.57 7.05
N ALA A 53 9.77 -1.64 7.25
CA ALA A 53 10.37 -2.69 8.09
C ALA A 53 10.08 -2.48 9.57
N GLN A 54 9.82 -1.24 9.99
CA GLN A 54 9.67 -0.92 11.42
C GLN A 54 8.23 -1.01 11.93
N SER A 55 7.24 -0.94 11.05
CA SER A 55 5.84 -0.87 11.46
C SER A 55 4.96 -1.78 10.59
N PRO A 56 3.91 -2.38 11.17
CA PRO A 56 3.02 -3.29 10.43
C PRO A 56 1.95 -2.49 9.69
N TYR A 57 2.32 -1.82 8.61
CA TYR A 57 1.37 -1.05 7.83
C TYR A 57 0.26 -1.91 7.25
N GLN A 58 -0.97 -1.42 7.30
CA GLN A 58 -2.12 -2.12 6.74
C GLN A 58 -2.32 -1.78 5.27
N VAL A 59 -1.97 -0.56 4.86
CA VAL A 59 -2.16 -0.08 3.50
C VAL A 59 -0.90 0.62 3.02
N VAL A 60 -0.52 0.35 1.80
CA VAL A 60 0.59 1.02 1.10
C VAL A 60 0.04 1.60 -0.20
N ILE A 61 0.22 2.89 -0.41
CA ILE A 61 -0.09 3.55 -1.67
C ILE A 61 1.23 3.91 -2.33
N LEU A 62 1.52 3.30 -3.46
CA LEU A 62 2.79 3.47 -4.16
C LEU A 62 2.55 3.98 -5.57
N GLU A 63 3.29 5.02 -5.97
CA GLU A 63 3.27 5.52 -7.34
C GLU A 63 4.30 4.76 -8.18
N ASP A 64 3.95 4.48 -9.44
CA ASP A 64 4.81 3.73 -10.34
C ASP A 64 6.19 4.40 -10.53
N VAL A 65 6.23 5.73 -10.52
CA VAL A 65 7.47 6.49 -10.67
C VAL A 65 7.98 7.06 -9.35
N PHE A 66 7.58 6.48 -8.22
CA PHE A 66 8.05 6.93 -6.92
C PHE A 66 9.58 6.86 -6.85
N SER A 67 10.20 8.02 -6.68
CA SER A 67 11.67 8.15 -6.57
C SER A 67 12.42 7.48 -7.73
N SER A 68 11.79 7.36 -8.89
CA SER A 68 12.38 6.70 -10.07
C SER A 68 11.82 7.29 -11.36
N ALA A 69 12.47 6.98 -12.48
CA ALA A 69 12.06 7.48 -13.79
C ALA A 69 11.01 6.61 -14.45
N SER A 70 10.89 5.35 -14.03
CA SER A 70 9.97 4.40 -14.66
C SER A 70 9.53 3.34 -13.65
N LEU A 71 8.49 2.60 -14.04
CA LEU A 71 8.00 1.49 -13.22
C LEU A 71 9.08 0.43 -13.03
N GLU A 72 9.85 0.13 -14.08
CA GLU A 72 10.88 -0.90 -14.04
C GLU A 72 12.04 -0.52 -13.12
N GLU A 73 12.25 0.76 -12.89
CA GLU A 73 13.32 1.26 -12.02
C GLU A 73 12.87 1.47 -10.59
N ASN A 74 11.61 1.16 -10.28
CA ASN A 74 11.05 1.37 -8.95
C ASN A 74 11.58 0.32 -7.97
N GLU A 75 12.59 0.69 -7.19
CA GLU A 75 13.22 -0.22 -6.23
C GLU A 75 12.28 -0.64 -5.11
N THR A 76 11.40 0.28 -4.68
CA THR A 76 10.42 -0.04 -3.65
C THR A 76 9.47 -1.12 -4.12
N LEU A 77 8.95 -1.01 -5.34
CA LEU A 77 8.06 -2.01 -5.90
C LEU A 77 8.75 -3.37 -6.00
N ARG A 78 9.99 -3.38 -6.49
CA ARG A 78 10.76 -4.62 -6.59
C ARG A 78 10.98 -5.27 -5.23
N ALA A 79 11.30 -4.46 -4.21
CA ALA A 79 11.49 -4.97 -2.86
C ALA A 79 10.21 -5.61 -2.34
N LEU A 80 9.07 -4.95 -2.54
CA LEU A 80 7.79 -5.48 -2.12
C LEU A 80 7.44 -6.78 -2.85
N GLN A 81 7.72 -6.84 -4.15
CA GLN A 81 7.48 -8.05 -4.95
C GLN A 81 8.35 -9.21 -4.51
N SER A 82 9.52 -8.92 -3.96
CA SER A 82 10.48 -9.95 -3.53
C SER A 82 10.24 -10.43 -2.10
N MET A 83 9.39 -9.77 -1.35
CA MET A 83 9.13 -10.15 0.03
C MET A 83 8.38 -11.46 0.10
N SER A 84 8.58 -12.19 1.20
CA SER A 84 7.82 -13.40 1.46
C SER A 84 6.33 -13.10 1.55
N MET A 85 5.51 -14.05 1.17
CA MET A 85 4.06 -13.87 1.19
C MET A 85 3.53 -13.59 2.60
N GLY A 86 4.18 -14.14 3.63
CA GLY A 86 3.78 -13.88 5.00
C GLY A 86 3.93 -12.42 5.39
N LEU A 87 5.02 -11.77 4.97
CA LEU A 87 5.24 -10.35 5.24
C LEU A 87 4.33 -9.47 4.39
N ARG A 88 4.18 -9.79 3.10
CA ARG A 88 3.41 -8.98 2.17
C ARG A 88 1.92 -8.99 2.47
N ARG A 89 1.38 -10.11 2.89
CA ARG A 89 -0.06 -10.27 3.11
C ARG A 89 -0.61 -9.43 4.24
N GLN A 90 0.25 -8.91 5.09
CA GLN A 90 -0.17 -8.02 6.16
C GLN A 90 -0.48 -6.62 5.64
N ALA A 91 0.02 -6.25 4.48
CA ALA A 91 -0.18 -4.94 3.89
C ALA A 91 -0.93 -5.04 2.56
N VAL A 92 -1.96 -4.22 2.40
CA VAL A 92 -2.65 -4.06 1.11
C VAL A 92 -1.88 -3.04 0.30
N ILE A 93 -1.39 -3.44 -0.86
CA ILE A 93 -0.58 -2.59 -1.73
C ILE A 93 -1.42 -2.11 -2.91
N VAL A 94 -1.54 -0.78 -3.04
CA VAL A 94 -2.25 -0.12 -4.14
C VAL A 94 -1.22 0.62 -4.96
N LEU A 95 -1.16 0.32 -6.24
CA LEU A 95 -0.19 0.93 -7.17
C LEU A 95 -0.91 1.95 -8.05
N VAL A 96 -0.37 3.17 -8.10
CA VAL A 96 -0.96 4.28 -8.86
C VAL A 96 -0.06 4.58 -10.06
N GLY A 97 -0.65 4.67 -11.25
CA GLY A 97 0.13 4.99 -12.43
C GLY A 97 -0.76 5.25 -13.65
N ASN A 98 -0.24 6.06 -14.57
CA ASN A 98 -0.97 6.48 -15.77
C ASN A 98 -1.26 5.31 -16.73
N SER A 99 -0.46 4.26 -16.68
CA SER A 99 -0.63 3.10 -17.55
C SER A 99 -1.66 2.10 -17.04
N PHE A 100 -2.22 2.34 -15.87
CA PHE A 100 -3.17 1.40 -15.25
C PHE A 100 -4.62 1.82 -15.46
N ALA A 101 -5.47 0.82 -15.60
CA ALA A 101 -6.92 1.01 -15.55
C ALA A 101 -7.38 0.70 -14.13
N THR A 102 -8.08 1.64 -13.52
CA THR A 102 -8.53 1.50 -12.13
C THR A 102 -9.35 0.22 -11.95
N PHE A 103 -9.06 -0.52 -10.88
CA PHE A 103 -9.67 -1.80 -10.54
C PHE A 103 -9.33 -2.95 -11.49
N ASN A 104 -8.40 -2.79 -12.42
CA ASN A 104 -8.07 -3.88 -13.36
C ASN A 104 -7.33 -5.01 -12.64
N PRO A 105 -7.95 -6.18 -12.45
CA PRO A 105 -7.34 -7.25 -11.68
C PRO A 105 -6.15 -7.91 -12.38
N MET A 106 -6.12 -7.93 -13.69
CA MET A 106 -5.00 -8.50 -14.44
C MET A 106 -3.74 -7.65 -14.28
N GLN A 107 -3.89 -6.32 -14.34
CA GLN A 107 -2.76 -5.42 -14.14
C GLN A 107 -2.25 -5.52 -12.69
N ALA A 108 -3.14 -5.61 -11.73
CA ALA A 108 -2.75 -5.79 -10.33
C ALA A 108 -1.98 -7.10 -10.15
N PHE A 109 -2.46 -8.17 -10.75
CA PHE A 109 -1.80 -9.47 -10.68
C PHE A 109 -0.41 -9.42 -11.32
N GLN A 110 -0.29 -8.80 -12.49
CA GLN A 110 0.98 -8.69 -13.20
C GLN A 110 2.03 -7.94 -12.38
N GLN A 111 1.61 -6.94 -11.61
CA GLN A 111 2.51 -6.16 -10.76
C GLN A 111 2.69 -6.77 -9.37
N GLY A 112 1.97 -7.81 -9.06
CA GLY A 112 2.05 -8.44 -7.75
C GLY A 112 1.52 -7.55 -6.63
N VAL A 113 0.50 -6.76 -6.90
CA VAL A 113 -0.12 -5.86 -5.92
C VAL A 113 -1.60 -6.19 -5.77
N HIS A 114 -2.27 -5.60 -4.78
CA HIS A 114 -3.68 -5.88 -4.51
C HIS A 114 -4.62 -5.15 -5.45
N SER A 115 -4.27 -3.94 -5.84
CA SER A 115 -5.10 -3.15 -6.74
C SER A 115 -4.27 -2.09 -7.46
N VAL A 116 -4.80 -1.60 -8.59
CA VAL A 116 -4.19 -0.52 -9.36
C VAL A 116 -5.19 0.60 -9.55
N VAL A 117 -4.68 1.83 -9.64
CA VAL A 117 -5.49 3.05 -9.79
C VAL A 117 -4.85 3.96 -10.82
N ASN A 118 -5.68 4.54 -11.70
CA ASN A 118 -5.22 5.59 -12.58
C ASN A 118 -5.26 6.94 -11.82
N PRO A 119 -4.23 7.80 -11.96
CA PRO A 119 -4.21 9.09 -11.26
C PRO A 119 -5.43 9.98 -11.54
N SER A 120 -6.07 9.83 -12.70
CA SER A 120 -7.26 10.61 -13.03
C SER A 120 -8.51 10.17 -12.25
N GLU A 121 -8.43 9.06 -11.53
CA GLU A 121 -9.56 8.48 -10.82
C GLU A 121 -9.31 8.32 -9.33
N THR A 122 -8.48 9.19 -8.76
CA THR A 122 -8.19 9.14 -7.33
C THR A 122 -9.41 9.39 -6.45
N PHE A 123 -10.50 9.92 -7.01
CA PHE A 123 -11.75 10.07 -6.29
C PHE A 123 -12.37 8.71 -5.91
N LEU A 124 -11.95 7.63 -6.56
CA LEU A 124 -12.37 6.26 -6.22
C LEU A 124 -11.48 5.60 -5.17
N LEU A 125 -10.42 6.29 -4.75
CA LEU A 125 -9.38 5.67 -3.92
C LEU A 125 -9.91 5.16 -2.57
N SER A 126 -10.78 5.91 -1.92
CA SER A 126 -11.34 5.48 -0.63
C SER A 126 -12.15 4.18 -0.78
N GLN A 127 -12.99 4.09 -1.81
CA GLN A 127 -13.76 2.88 -2.08
C GLN A 127 -12.86 1.69 -2.41
N LEU A 128 -11.83 1.94 -3.21
CA LEU A 128 -10.88 0.92 -3.62
C LEU A 128 -10.11 0.38 -2.41
N ILE A 129 -9.66 1.26 -1.52
CA ILE A 129 -8.95 0.86 -0.31
C ILE A 129 -9.85 0.02 0.59
N GLN A 130 -11.09 0.45 0.80
CA GLN A 130 -12.03 -0.30 1.63
C GLN A 130 -12.26 -1.70 1.08
N LYS A 131 -12.47 -1.82 -0.22
CA LYS A 131 -12.68 -3.12 -0.85
C LYS A 131 -11.43 -4.00 -0.75
N ALA A 132 -10.26 -3.44 -1.05
CA ALA A 132 -9.02 -4.20 -1.02
C ALA A 132 -8.69 -4.69 0.39
N VAL A 133 -8.91 -3.85 1.40
CA VAL A 133 -8.68 -4.24 2.79
C VAL A 133 -9.66 -5.32 3.22
N ALA A 134 -10.94 -5.19 2.87
CA ALA A 134 -11.93 -6.21 3.21
C ALA A 134 -11.61 -7.56 2.56
N ASP A 135 -11.23 -7.54 1.29
CA ASP A 135 -10.87 -8.77 0.56
C ASP A 135 -9.62 -9.43 1.19
N ASN A 136 -8.64 -8.61 1.56
CA ASN A 136 -7.40 -9.11 2.17
C ASN A 136 -7.67 -9.69 3.56
N ASP A 137 -8.52 -9.04 4.36
CA ASP A 137 -8.88 -9.53 5.69
C ASP A 137 -9.58 -10.89 5.59
N LEU A 138 -10.48 -11.03 4.64
CA LEU A 138 -11.16 -12.30 4.42
C LEU A 138 -10.17 -13.39 4.01
N PHE A 139 -9.25 -13.06 3.11
CA PHE A 139 -8.21 -14.00 2.67
C PHE A 139 -7.34 -14.42 3.85
N LEU A 140 -6.87 -13.48 4.67
CA LEU A 140 -6.03 -13.79 5.82
C LEU A 140 -6.75 -14.64 6.84
N HIS A 141 -8.02 -14.37 7.07
CA HIS A 141 -8.84 -15.19 7.99
C HIS A 141 -8.91 -16.63 7.52
N THR A 142 -9.22 -16.83 6.24
CA THR A 142 -9.30 -18.16 5.64
C THR A 142 -7.95 -18.88 5.70
N PHE A 143 -6.86 -18.16 5.40
CA PHE A 143 -5.51 -18.72 5.44
C PHE A 143 -5.14 -19.17 6.85
N ARG A 144 -5.45 -18.37 7.87
CA ARG A 144 -5.17 -18.74 9.27
C ARG A 144 -5.97 -19.95 9.72
N GLN A 145 -7.24 -20.04 9.30
CA GLN A 145 -8.05 -21.20 9.59
C GLN A 145 -7.47 -22.47 8.97
N ALA A 146 -7.01 -22.38 7.72
CA ALA A 146 -6.39 -23.51 7.05
C ALA A 146 -5.12 -23.96 7.77
N GLN A 147 -4.29 -23.01 8.21
CA GLN A 147 -3.09 -23.32 8.98
C GLN A 147 -3.42 -24.02 10.29
N GLN A 148 -4.44 -23.57 10.99
CA GLN A 148 -4.86 -24.20 12.26
C GLN A 148 -5.31 -25.64 12.06
N ARG A 149 -5.96 -25.93 10.94
CA ARG A 149 -6.41 -27.30 10.65
C ARG A 149 -5.28 -28.24 10.32
N LEU A 150 -4.15 -27.71 9.84
CA LEU A 150 -2.99 -28.52 9.47
C LEU A 150 -2.03 -28.76 10.64
N CYS A 151 -2.22 -28.05 11.73
CA CYS A 151 -1.41 -28.21 12.93
C CYS A 151 -2.10 -29.16 13.96
#